data_b1f52c26fd224de3c2702a737a8297fd
#
_entry.id   b1f52c26fd224de3c2702a737a8297fd
#
_cell.length_a   1.000
_cell.length_b   1.000
_cell.length_c   1.000
_cell.angle_alpha   90.00
_cell.angle_beta   90.00
_cell.angle_gamma   90.00
#
_symmetry.space_group_name_H-M   'P 1'
#
loop_
_entity.id
_entity.type
_entity.pdbx_description
1 polymer ?
#
loop_
_entity_poly.entity_id
_entity_poly.type
_entity_poly.pdbx_seq_one_letter_code
_entity_poly.pdbx_strand_id
1 'polypeptide(L)'
;MPQPAETLTHEQVRGLIDGVLARPAQEGARILALLWLHQLVAARTAWQASTAATATDERPADGVVDTPSESAPLLHKARVSLRRLRATLRENARVLDGVADRRVLRALRRLGRETGEARDLDVHREWLDANLEVLSPEARAEAETLRDRMARKPDQSTQVIERAFARRLDPIAADLMTALGTYRLRLLVGVRPAPVSLARHLASVLKRSGDRLRRDLEHVRGMAESQDELHELRIRLKRQRAVLAPFAKTDRKIGAWFELATRGQDQLGAMRDAILLAERARRHKLPQLESALRDHAMSYYAAFAADWLQSDAPFAMLDATREALRAQSGPRDAASGLPLEIERKFLLRECPPAARATRPTLIDQGWLPGKALKERLRLRTEPDGMVSCWRTIKLGPVKSRIEVEEATSPELFASLWPLTRLSRVRKERYTIAEGDQHWEIDVFLDRQLVLAEVELESMEEPVSPPAWLAPYIVREVTGEAAYFNSELARPDV
;
A
#
# COMPACT_ATOMS: atom_id res chain seq x y z
N MET A 1 7.39 26.38 8.19
CA MET A 1 8.08 25.09 8.25
C MET A 1 7.01 24.03 8.37
N PRO A 2 6.94 23.02 7.50
CA PRO A 2 6.02 21.91 7.71
C PRO A 2 6.46 21.17 8.99
N GLN A 3 5.48 20.84 9.85
CA GLN A 3 5.73 20.03 11.05
C GLN A 3 6.47 18.73 10.67
N PRO A 4 7.38 18.23 11.53
CA PRO A 4 8.06 16.97 11.27
C PRO A 4 7.00 15.89 11.10
N ALA A 5 7.10 15.12 10.01
CA ALA A 5 6.18 14.02 9.73
C ALA A 5 6.26 13.02 10.89
N GLU A 6 5.21 12.94 11.68
CA GLU A 6 5.12 11.95 12.77
C GLU A 6 5.31 10.55 12.20
N THR A 7 6.15 9.77 12.84
CA THR A 7 6.40 8.38 12.44
C THR A 7 5.15 7.57 12.77
N LEU A 8 4.44 7.08 11.73
CA LEU A 8 3.27 6.23 11.91
C LEU A 8 3.62 5.02 12.79
N THR A 9 2.77 4.75 13.77
CA THR A 9 2.89 3.56 14.64
C THR A 9 2.68 2.28 13.83
N HIS A 10 3.10 1.15 14.39
CA HIS A 10 2.92 -0.15 13.73
C HIS A 10 1.43 -0.49 13.51
N GLU A 11 0.58 -0.08 14.42
CA GLU A 11 -0.88 -0.25 14.37
C GLU A 11 -1.51 0.63 13.28
N GLN A 12 -1.13 1.89 13.19
CA GLN A 12 -1.57 2.79 12.13
C GLN A 12 -1.17 2.27 10.73
N VAL A 13 0.07 1.77 10.59
CA VAL A 13 0.53 1.15 9.34
C VAL A 13 -0.31 -0.09 9.01
N ARG A 14 -0.63 -0.92 10.00
CA ARG A 14 -1.45 -2.11 9.82
C ARG A 14 -2.87 -1.74 9.40
N GLY A 15 -3.51 -0.79 10.07
CA GLY A 15 -4.84 -0.29 9.71
C GLY A 15 -4.92 0.27 8.28
N LEU A 16 -3.85 0.93 7.79
CA LEU A 16 -3.77 1.40 6.39
C LEU A 16 -3.62 0.27 5.36
N ILE A 17 -3.04 -0.87 5.75
CA ILE A 17 -2.84 -2.03 4.87
C ILE A 17 -4.10 -2.92 4.85
N ASP A 18 -4.83 -2.96 5.96
CA ASP A 18 -6.06 -3.74 6.06
C ASP A 18 -7.09 -3.22 5.05
N GLY A 19 -7.68 -4.13 4.29
CA GLY A 19 -8.67 -3.82 3.27
C GLY A 19 -8.13 -3.17 1.98
N VAL A 20 -6.86 -2.76 1.91
CA VAL A 20 -6.30 -2.08 0.71
C VAL A 20 -6.33 -2.95 -0.54
N LEU A 21 -6.29 -4.28 -0.40
CA LEU A 21 -6.34 -5.24 -1.51
C LEU A 21 -7.68 -5.26 -2.22
N ALA A 22 -8.77 -5.02 -1.51
CA ALA A 22 -10.11 -4.94 -2.08
C ALA A 22 -10.37 -3.62 -2.81
N ARG A 23 -9.63 -2.55 -2.48
CA ARG A 23 -9.79 -1.23 -3.09
C ARG A 23 -9.44 -1.23 -4.58
N PRO A 24 -9.95 -0.26 -5.37
CA PRO A 24 -9.52 -0.02 -6.74
C PRO A 24 -7.99 0.03 -6.83
N ALA A 25 -7.41 -0.59 -7.85
CA ALA A 25 -5.95 -0.73 -7.99
C ALA A 25 -5.22 0.63 -7.94
N GLN A 26 -5.80 1.68 -8.50
CA GLN A 26 -5.24 3.03 -8.46
C GLN A 26 -5.20 3.57 -7.02
N GLU A 27 -6.29 3.45 -6.29
CA GLU A 27 -6.41 3.94 -4.91
C GLU A 27 -5.49 3.16 -3.98
N GLY A 28 -5.55 1.83 -4.01
CA GLY A 28 -4.69 0.99 -3.18
C GLY A 28 -3.20 1.19 -3.45
N ALA A 29 -2.80 1.35 -4.72
CA ALA A 29 -1.42 1.66 -5.09
C ALA A 29 -0.96 3.03 -4.56
N ARG A 30 -1.85 4.03 -4.54
CA ARG A 30 -1.56 5.37 -3.99
C ARG A 30 -1.39 5.32 -2.48
N ILE A 31 -2.27 4.65 -1.76
CA ILE A 31 -2.19 4.48 -0.31
C ILE A 31 -0.84 3.85 0.06
N LEU A 32 -0.45 2.76 -0.61
CA LEU A 32 0.83 2.11 -0.38
C LEU A 32 2.02 3.03 -0.71
N ALA A 33 1.96 3.77 -1.82
CA ALA A 33 3.04 4.67 -2.21
C ALA A 33 3.21 5.83 -1.20
N LEU A 34 2.11 6.42 -0.73
CA LEU A 34 2.12 7.44 0.33
C LEU A 34 2.71 6.90 1.62
N LEU A 35 2.28 5.70 2.05
CA LEU A 35 2.80 5.05 3.25
C LEU A 35 4.32 4.90 3.20
N TRP A 36 4.84 4.39 2.07
CA TRP A 36 6.29 4.19 1.94
C TRP A 36 7.06 5.51 1.80
N LEU A 37 6.47 6.53 1.18
CA LEU A 37 7.08 7.85 1.10
C LEU A 37 7.15 8.51 2.48
N HIS A 38 6.08 8.47 3.26
CA HIS A 38 6.08 8.95 4.64
C HIS A 38 7.13 8.24 5.50
N GLN A 39 7.18 6.91 5.44
CA GLN A 39 8.19 6.15 6.18
C GLN A 39 9.63 6.46 5.74
N LEU A 40 9.85 6.70 4.45
CA LEU A 40 11.15 7.09 3.93
C LEU A 40 11.58 8.46 4.47
N VAL A 41 10.70 9.45 4.41
CA VAL A 41 10.97 10.81 4.91
C VAL A 41 11.21 10.79 6.42
N ALA A 42 10.35 10.12 7.18
CA ALA A 42 10.48 10.01 8.64
C ALA A 42 11.81 9.31 9.05
N ALA A 43 12.13 8.19 8.39
CA ALA A 43 13.38 7.48 8.68
C ALA A 43 14.64 8.30 8.32
N ARG A 44 14.56 9.10 7.22
CA ARG A 44 15.63 10.04 6.87
C ARG A 44 15.79 11.12 7.94
N THR A 45 14.71 11.76 8.38
CA THR A 45 14.75 12.82 9.40
C THR A 45 15.33 12.29 10.71
N ALA A 46 14.88 11.10 11.15
CA ALA A 46 15.40 10.46 12.35
C ALA A 46 16.91 10.12 12.22
N TRP A 47 17.34 9.63 11.05
CA TRP A 47 18.74 9.35 10.77
C TRP A 47 19.60 10.62 10.81
N GLN A 48 19.12 11.75 10.24
CA GLN A 48 19.85 13.02 10.30
C GLN A 48 19.98 13.54 11.74
N ALA A 49 18.94 13.44 12.54
CA ALA A 49 18.97 13.84 13.95
C ALA A 49 19.99 13.00 14.74
N SER A 50 20.01 11.69 14.52
CA SER A 50 20.97 10.78 15.16
C SER A 50 22.42 11.08 14.76
N THR A 51 22.69 11.36 13.47
CA THR A 51 24.05 11.68 13.00
C THR A 51 24.53 13.07 13.46
N ALA A 52 23.61 14.04 13.60
CA ALA A 52 23.94 15.36 14.14
C ALA A 52 24.28 15.29 15.65
N ALA A 53 23.54 14.48 16.42
CA ALA A 53 23.79 14.28 17.84
C ALA A 53 25.19 13.65 18.09
N THR A 54 25.57 12.65 17.29
CA THR A 54 26.90 12.03 17.39
C THR A 54 28.06 12.95 16.94
N ALA A 55 27.77 13.99 16.15
CA ALA A 55 28.80 14.97 15.73
C ALA A 55 29.02 16.07 16.78
N THR A 56 28.08 16.29 17.71
CA THR A 56 28.15 17.32 18.77
C THR A 56 28.69 16.78 20.10
N ASP A 57 28.69 15.45 20.30
CA ASP A 57 29.28 14.84 21.47
C ASP A 57 30.82 14.79 21.29
N GLU A 58 31.54 15.71 21.95
CA GLU A 58 33.02 15.68 22.04
C GLU A 58 33.41 14.33 22.62
N ARG A 59 34.18 13.55 21.85
CA ARG A 59 34.71 12.26 22.28
C ARG A 59 35.46 12.42 23.62
N PRO A 60 35.14 11.64 24.65
CA PRO A 60 36.03 11.44 25.76
C PRO A 60 37.30 10.74 25.25
N ALA A 61 38.46 11.20 25.65
CA ALA A 61 39.77 10.78 25.16
C ALA A 61 40.21 9.37 25.62
N ASP A 62 39.33 8.52 26.10
CA ASP A 62 39.70 7.18 26.58
C ASP A 62 38.83 6.09 25.95
N GLY A 63 39.50 5.26 25.20
CA GLY A 63 39.37 3.85 24.87
C GLY A 63 38.01 3.21 24.79
N VAL A 64 37.64 2.83 23.53
CA VAL A 64 36.90 1.60 23.16
C VAL A 64 35.60 1.32 23.93
N VAL A 65 34.47 1.80 23.40
CA VAL A 65 33.23 1.03 23.40
C VAL A 65 32.62 1.12 22.01
N ASP A 66 32.61 0.02 21.30
CA ASP A 66 31.95 -0.20 20.02
C ASP A 66 30.45 -0.34 20.29
N THR A 67 29.81 0.78 20.63
CA THR A 67 28.33 0.84 20.66
C THR A 67 27.83 0.91 19.22
N PRO A 68 27.00 -0.04 18.75
CA PRO A 68 26.44 0.01 17.41
C PRO A 68 25.76 1.37 17.22
N SER A 69 26.22 2.16 16.25
CA SER A 69 25.67 3.47 15.94
C SER A 69 24.16 3.36 15.73
N GLU A 70 23.35 4.03 16.55
CA GLU A 70 21.88 4.09 16.40
C GLU A 70 21.42 4.55 15.00
N SER A 71 22.32 5.17 14.25
CA SER A 71 22.08 5.63 12.87
C SER A 71 21.96 4.48 11.85
N ALA A 72 22.62 3.34 12.06
CA ALA A 72 22.61 2.21 11.11
C ALA A 72 21.21 1.57 10.94
N PRO A 73 20.43 1.28 12.00
CA PRO A 73 19.06 0.80 11.89
C PRO A 73 18.14 1.79 11.18
N LEU A 74 18.31 3.10 11.41
CA LEU A 74 17.50 4.16 10.80
C LEU A 74 17.78 4.26 9.30
N LEU A 75 19.03 4.21 8.87
CA LEU A 75 19.40 4.17 7.47
C LEU A 75 18.87 2.90 6.79
N HIS A 76 18.92 1.75 7.47
CA HIS A 76 18.33 0.51 6.98
C HIS A 76 16.81 0.67 6.76
N LYS A 77 16.09 1.26 7.71
CA LYS A 77 14.65 1.55 7.61
C LYS A 77 14.35 2.47 6.42
N ALA A 78 15.13 3.53 6.22
CA ALA A 78 14.98 4.42 5.06
C ALA A 78 15.18 3.65 3.73
N ARG A 79 16.21 2.81 3.63
CA ARG A 79 16.47 1.99 2.43
C ARG A 79 15.38 0.95 2.15
N VAL A 80 14.80 0.34 3.19
CA VAL A 80 13.67 -0.58 3.03
C VAL A 80 12.46 0.17 2.49
N SER A 81 12.14 1.34 3.06
CA SER A 81 11.02 2.18 2.61
C SER A 81 11.22 2.68 1.17
N LEU A 82 12.43 3.13 0.82
CA LEU A 82 12.80 3.51 -0.55
C LEU A 82 12.61 2.36 -1.55
N ARG A 83 13.01 1.15 -1.18
CA ARG A 83 12.85 -0.04 -2.03
C ARG A 83 11.38 -0.36 -2.24
N ARG A 84 10.56 -0.32 -1.18
CA ARG A 84 9.12 -0.54 -1.24
C ARG A 84 8.41 0.52 -2.08
N LEU A 85 8.72 1.79 -1.86
CA LEU A 85 8.21 2.90 -2.66
C LEU A 85 8.50 2.71 -4.16
N ARG A 86 9.76 2.43 -4.50
CA ARG A 86 10.17 2.20 -5.90
C ARG A 86 9.46 1.01 -6.54
N ALA A 87 9.29 -0.08 -5.80
CA ALA A 87 8.55 -1.24 -6.29
C ALA A 87 7.09 -0.90 -6.51
N THR A 88 6.43 -0.24 -5.54
CA THR A 88 5.04 0.17 -5.65
C THR A 88 4.82 1.09 -6.85
N LEU A 89 5.62 2.15 -7.01
CA LEU A 89 5.49 3.09 -8.13
C LEU A 89 5.74 2.43 -9.49
N ARG A 90 6.70 1.51 -9.58
CA ARG A 90 7.07 0.85 -10.84
C ARG A 90 6.05 -0.21 -11.25
N GLU A 91 5.69 -1.11 -10.35
CA GLU A 91 4.83 -2.23 -10.68
C GLU A 91 3.36 -1.79 -10.87
N ASN A 92 2.99 -0.66 -10.29
CA ASN A 92 1.68 -0.04 -10.43
C ASN A 92 1.68 1.18 -11.39
N ALA A 93 2.73 1.40 -12.19
CA ALA A 93 2.87 2.58 -13.04
C ALA A 93 1.68 2.81 -13.99
N ARG A 94 1.07 1.72 -14.50
CA ARG A 94 -0.10 1.80 -15.39
C ARG A 94 -1.35 2.31 -14.70
N VAL A 95 -1.56 1.95 -13.43
CA VAL A 95 -2.74 2.38 -12.65
C VAL A 95 -2.51 3.71 -11.95
N LEU A 96 -1.25 4.07 -11.68
CA LEU A 96 -0.87 5.37 -11.09
C LEU A 96 -0.81 6.52 -12.10
N ASP A 97 -0.98 6.25 -13.37
CA ASP A 97 -1.13 7.18 -14.50
C ASP A 97 -0.49 8.57 -14.32
N GLY A 98 0.79 8.67 -14.61
CA GLY A 98 1.53 9.93 -14.58
C GLY A 98 1.98 10.45 -13.20
N VAL A 99 1.61 9.77 -12.11
CA VAL A 99 2.04 10.16 -10.75
C VAL A 99 3.55 10.01 -10.58
N ALA A 100 4.14 8.96 -11.15
CA ALA A 100 5.57 8.73 -11.12
C ALA A 100 6.16 8.79 -12.53
N ASP A 101 6.62 9.95 -12.90
CA ASP A 101 7.31 10.15 -14.18
C ASP A 101 8.71 9.50 -14.19
N ARG A 102 9.36 9.53 -15.38
CA ARG A 102 10.71 8.98 -15.52
C ARG A 102 11.76 9.73 -14.69
N ARG A 103 11.52 11.01 -14.33
CA ARG A 103 12.43 11.82 -13.50
C ARG A 103 12.39 11.31 -12.05
N VAL A 104 11.20 11.14 -11.48
CA VAL A 104 11.00 10.60 -10.13
C VAL A 104 11.62 9.21 -10.01
N LEU A 105 11.29 8.28 -10.92
CA LEU A 105 11.82 6.92 -10.88
C LEU A 105 13.35 6.87 -11.01
N ARG A 106 13.94 7.76 -11.83
CA ARG A 106 15.41 7.88 -11.96
C ARG A 106 16.04 8.43 -10.68
N ALA A 107 15.46 9.46 -10.05
CA ALA A 107 15.93 10.05 -8.83
C ALA A 107 15.97 9.01 -7.68
N LEU A 108 14.84 8.30 -7.46
CA LEU A 108 14.74 7.24 -6.46
C LEU A 108 15.68 6.04 -6.76
N ARG A 109 15.92 5.73 -8.05
CA ARG A 109 16.89 4.70 -8.44
C ARG A 109 18.33 5.12 -8.09
N ARG A 110 18.69 6.37 -8.38
CA ARG A 110 20.04 6.92 -8.07
C ARG A 110 20.25 6.99 -6.57
N LEU A 111 19.27 7.47 -5.80
CA LEU A 111 19.30 7.46 -4.34
C LEU A 111 19.59 6.05 -3.80
N GLY A 112 18.86 5.03 -4.30
CA GLY A 112 19.09 3.65 -3.88
C GLY A 112 20.46 3.09 -4.23
N ARG A 113 21.10 3.56 -5.30
CA ARG A 113 22.46 3.20 -5.68
C ARG A 113 23.48 3.91 -4.79
N GLU A 114 23.40 5.25 -4.70
CA GLU A 114 24.33 6.07 -3.94
C GLU A 114 24.38 5.69 -2.44
N THR A 115 23.21 5.39 -1.85
CA THR A 115 23.12 4.86 -0.48
C THR A 115 23.51 3.38 -0.36
N GLY A 116 23.59 2.63 -1.48
CA GLY A 116 24.02 1.22 -1.53
C GLY A 116 25.52 1.08 -1.56
N GLU A 117 26.18 1.81 -2.45
CA GLU A 117 27.62 1.77 -2.66
C GLU A 117 28.40 2.10 -1.37
N ALA A 118 27.88 3.01 -0.54
CA ALA A 118 28.45 3.33 0.75
C ALA A 118 28.47 2.14 1.72
N ARG A 119 27.49 1.22 1.61
CA ARG A 119 27.38 0.04 2.49
C ARG A 119 28.10 -1.21 1.95
N ASP A 120 28.41 -1.27 0.67
CA ASP A 120 29.02 -2.48 0.09
C ASP A 120 30.40 -2.79 0.73
N LEU A 121 31.09 -1.76 1.22
CA LEU A 121 32.32 -1.93 1.99
C LEU A 121 32.09 -2.51 3.38
N ASP A 122 31.01 -2.04 4.05
CA ASP A 122 30.67 -2.51 5.39
C ASP A 122 30.20 -3.96 5.34
N VAL A 123 29.35 -4.31 4.36
CA VAL A 123 28.93 -5.70 4.13
C VAL A 123 30.10 -6.64 3.90
N HIS A 124 31.12 -6.20 3.15
CA HIS A 124 32.33 -7.01 2.94
C HIS A 124 33.17 -7.16 4.22
N ARG A 125 33.23 -6.12 5.05
CA ARG A 125 33.91 -6.21 6.36
C ARG A 125 33.16 -7.13 7.31
N GLU A 126 31.84 -6.91 7.45
CA GLU A 126 30.96 -7.77 8.25
C GLU A 126 31.09 -9.25 7.83
N TRP A 127 31.16 -9.52 6.53
CA TRP A 127 31.33 -10.89 6.03
C TRP A 127 32.71 -11.46 6.47
N LEU A 128 33.81 -10.70 6.29
CA LEU A 128 35.15 -11.12 6.70
C LEU A 128 35.19 -11.43 8.20
N ASP A 129 34.68 -10.50 9.03
CA ASP A 129 34.69 -10.66 10.48
C ASP A 129 33.86 -11.87 10.94
N ALA A 130 32.68 -12.10 10.32
CA ALA A 130 31.83 -13.22 10.66
C ALA A 130 32.37 -14.59 10.23
N ASN A 131 33.28 -14.64 9.26
CA ASN A 131 33.77 -15.92 8.68
C ASN A 131 35.23 -16.21 8.96
N LEU A 132 35.95 -15.36 9.68
CA LEU A 132 37.38 -15.58 9.98
C LEU A 132 37.67 -16.95 10.62
N GLU A 133 36.78 -17.42 11.52
CA GLU A 133 37.00 -18.67 12.26
C GLU A 133 36.79 -19.92 11.42
N VAL A 134 35.99 -19.83 10.34
CA VAL A 134 35.69 -20.97 9.45
C VAL A 134 36.62 -21.05 8.24
N LEU A 135 37.46 -20.02 8.01
CA LEU A 135 38.47 -20.02 6.96
C LEU A 135 39.70 -20.85 7.39
N SER A 136 40.42 -21.45 6.39
CA SER A 136 41.72 -22.08 6.64
C SER A 136 42.72 -21.04 7.24
N PRO A 137 43.77 -21.48 7.96
CA PRO A 137 44.75 -20.56 8.53
C PRO A 137 45.35 -19.60 7.49
N GLU A 138 45.64 -20.07 6.28
CA GLU A 138 46.22 -19.30 5.19
C GLU A 138 45.18 -18.29 4.63
N ALA A 139 43.94 -18.71 4.38
CA ALA A 139 42.86 -17.83 3.92
C ALA A 139 42.50 -16.79 4.98
N ARG A 140 42.60 -17.14 6.27
CA ARG A 140 42.34 -16.22 7.40
C ARG A 140 43.41 -15.10 7.42
N ALA A 141 44.67 -15.41 7.31
CA ALA A 141 45.74 -14.42 7.27
C ALA A 141 45.57 -13.44 6.09
N GLU A 142 45.16 -13.98 4.93
CA GLU A 142 44.83 -13.15 3.77
C GLU A 142 43.57 -12.31 3.99
N ALA A 143 42.54 -12.82 4.67
CA ALA A 143 41.32 -12.09 5.03
C ALA A 143 41.61 -10.92 5.98
N GLU A 144 42.43 -11.14 7.00
CA GLU A 144 42.88 -10.09 7.90
C GLU A 144 43.66 -8.99 7.14
N THR A 145 44.54 -9.39 6.23
CA THR A 145 45.28 -8.46 5.36
C THR A 145 44.32 -7.62 4.50
N LEU A 146 43.28 -8.22 3.92
CA LEU A 146 42.29 -7.51 3.12
C LEU A 146 41.45 -6.56 3.98
N ARG A 147 41.02 -7.01 5.16
CA ARG A 147 40.24 -6.23 6.14
C ARG A 147 41.03 -4.97 6.55
N ASP A 148 42.32 -5.08 6.91
CA ASP A 148 43.14 -3.97 7.30
C ASP A 148 43.34 -2.95 6.18
N ARG A 149 43.48 -3.41 4.93
CA ARG A 149 43.53 -2.53 3.75
C ARG A 149 42.19 -1.78 3.53
N MET A 150 41.05 -2.43 3.82
CA MET A 150 39.73 -1.80 3.73
C MET A 150 39.51 -0.79 4.86
N ALA A 151 40.02 -1.03 6.07
CA ALA A 151 39.89 -0.13 7.21
C ALA A 151 40.63 1.22 7.02
N ARG A 152 41.69 1.26 6.21
CA ARG A 152 42.47 2.48 5.93
C ARG A 152 41.75 3.50 5.03
N LYS A 153 40.57 3.19 4.47
CA LYS A 153 39.79 4.16 3.71
C LYS A 153 38.96 5.01 4.66
N PRO A 154 39.05 6.36 4.58
CA PRO A 154 38.26 7.23 5.44
C PRO A 154 36.76 6.97 5.24
N ASP A 155 36.03 6.92 6.34
CA ASP A 155 34.57 6.78 6.32
C ASP A 155 33.93 8.11 5.88
N GLN A 156 33.70 8.25 4.59
CA GLN A 156 32.91 9.35 4.01
C GLN A 156 31.45 8.98 3.77
N SER A 157 31.01 7.84 4.29
CA SER A 157 29.71 7.26 3.99
C SER A 157 28.57 8.18 4.41
N THR A 158 28.63 8.78 5.60
CA THR A 158 27.59 9.68 6.13
C THR A 158 27.38 10.89 5.24
N GLN A 159 28.45 11.61 4.86
CA GLN A 159 28.34 12.79 4.00
C GLN A 159 27.87 12.46 2.59
N VAL A 160 28.26 11.31 2.03
CA VAL A 160 27.80 10.83 0.73
C VAL A 160 26.30 10.53 0.78
N ILE A 161 25.84 9.88 1.84
CA ILE A 161 24.44 9.55 2.06
C ILE A 161 23.58 10.83 2.23
N GLU A 162 24.05 11.79 3.04
CA GLU A 162 23.36 13.08 3.20
C GLU A 162 23.20 13.82 1.87
N ARG A 163 24.29 13.93 1.11
CA ARG A 163 24.26 14.54 -0.22
C ARG A 163 23.32 13.80 -1.18
N ALA A 164 23.27 12.48 -1.08
CA ALA A 164 22.38 11.67 -1.89
C ALA A 164 20.90 11.98 -1.57
N PHE A 165 20.52 12.05 -0.30
CA PHE A 165 19.17 12.46 0.10
C PHE A 165 18.83 13.88 -0.36
N ALA A 166 19.70 14.85 -0.06
CA ALA A 166 19.49 16.25 -0.43
C ALA A 166 19.33 16.46 -1.96
N ARG A 167 20.10 15.74 -2.76
CA ARG A 167 20.06 15.89 -4.23
C ARG A 167 18.96 15.07 -4.91
N ARG A 168 18.51 13.96 -4.32
CA ARG A 168 17.64 13.00 -5.00
C ARG A 168 16.26 12.91 -4.42
N LEU A 169 16.11 13.01 -3.08
CA LEU A 169 14.80 12.88 -2.44
C LEU A 169 14.13 14.24 -2.24
N ASP A 170 14.84 15.20 -1.68
CA ASP A 170 14.26 16.49 -1.27
C ASP A 170 13.56 17.23 -2.41
N PRO A 171 14.16 17.30 -3.63
CA PRO A 171 13.53 18.02 -4.73
C PRO A 171 12.26 17.37 -5.27
N ILE A 172 11.99 16.10 -4.91
CA ILE A 172 10.85 15.34 -5.46
C ILE A 172 9.84 14.92 -4.39
N ALA A 173 10.20 14.98 -3.11
CA ALA A 173 9.36 14.42 -2.04
C ALA A 173 8.02 15.16 -1.91
N ALA A 174 8.05 16.49 -1.89
CA ALA A 174 6.83 17.32 -1.80
C ALA A 174 5.93 17.17 -3.03
N ASP A 175 6.52 17.22 -4.23
CA ASP A 175 5.79 17.06 -5.49
C ASP A 175 5.16 15.66 -5.58
N LEU A 176 5.90 14.62 -5.18
CA LEU A 176 5.41 13.25 -5.20
C LEU A 176 4.31 13.05 -4.15
N MET A 177 4.45 13.66 -2.97
CA MET A 177 3.42 13.62 -1.92
C MET A 177 2.14 14.28 -2.40
N THR A 178 2.24 15.45 -3.01
CA THR A 178 1.10 16.16 -3.62
C THR A 178 0.48 15.34 -4.76
N ALA A 179 1.28 14.81 -5.69
CA ALA A 179 0.78 14.02 -6.80
C ALA A 179 0.08 12.72 -6.36
N LEU A 180 0.58 12.07 -5.29
CA LEU A 180 -0.06 10.92 -4.68
C LEU A 180 -1.29 11.32 -3.84
N GLY A 181 -1.31 12.48 -3.19
CA GLY A 181 -2.42 13.00 -2.39
C GLY A 181 -3.57 13.57 -3.23
N THR A 182 -3.31 14.00 -4.47
CA THR A 182 -4.32 14.64 -5.32
C THR A 182 -5.12 13.60 -6.10
N TYR A 183 -6.44 13.54 -5.88
CA TYR A 183 -7.37 12.78 -6.71
C TYR A 183 -7.62 13.53 -8.03
N ARG A 184 -7.22 12.93 -9.15
CA ARG A 184 -7.67 13.39 -10.48
C ARG A 184 -8.88 12.57 -10.87
N LEU A 185 -10.07 13.15 -10.73
CA LEU A 185 -11.29 12.60 -11.31
C LEU A 185 -11.22 12.77 -12.83
N ARG A 186 -10.97 11.68 -13.56
CA ARG A 186 -11.24 11.62 -14.99
C ARG A 186 -12.70 11.24 -15.20
N LEU A 187 -13.52 12.20 -15.57
CA LEU A 187 -14.87 11.96 -16.05
C LEU A 187 -14.79 11.22 -17.40
N LEU A 188 -15.02 9.92 -17.37
CA LEU A 188 -15.08 9.10 -18.56
C LEU A 188 -16.56 8.83 -18.87
N VAL A 189 -17.12 9.56 -19.83
CA VAL A 189 -18.45 9.35 -20.35
C VAL A 189 -18.44 8.05 -21.19
N GLY A 190 -19.11 7.01 -20.68
CA GLY A 190 -19.26 5.71 -21.36
C GLY A 190 -19.30 4.53 -20.38
N VAL A 191 -19.86 3.41 -20.82
CA VAL A 191 -19.86 2.16 -20.05
C VAL A 191 -18.44 1.60 -20.01
N ARG A 192 -17.78 1.68 -18.87
CA ARG A 192 -16.48 1.02 -18.65
C ARG A 192 -16.66 -0.15 -17.69
N PRO A 193 -15.88 -1.22 -17.88
CA PRO A 193 -15.81 -2.28 -16.89
C PRO A 193 -15.30 -1.69 -15.58
N ALA A 194 -15.78 -2.22 -14.49
CA ALA A 194 -15.42 -1.84 -13.14
C ALA A 194 -13.91 -1.77 -12.93
N PRO A 195 -13.41 -0.85 -12.11
CA PRO A 195 -12.00 -0.77 -11.78
C PRO A 195 -11.55 -2.09 -11.13
N VAL A 196 -10.47 -2.64 -11.64
CA VAL A 196 -9.87 -3.86 -11.11
C VAL A 196 -9.36 -3.58 -9.70
N SER A 197 -9.66 -4.44 -8.72
CA SER A 197 -9.11 -4.32 -7.37
C SER A 197 -7.58 -4.41 -7.37
N LEU A 198 -6.94 -3.84 -6.33
CA LEU A 198 -5.49 -3.94 -6.17
C LEU A 198 -5.04 -5.41 -6.12
N ALA A 199 -5.79 -6.27 -5.44
CA ALA A 199 -5.51 -7.70 -5.36
C ALA A 199 -5.46 -8.37 -6.74
N ARG A 200 -6.43 -8.14 -7.61
CA ARG A 200 -6.44 -8.67 -8.99
C ARG A 200 -5.33 -8.06 -9.84
N HIS A 201 -5.07 -6.77 -9.66
CA HIS A 201 -3.96 -6.11 -10.35
C HIS A 201 -2.62 -6.74 -9.95
N LEU A 202 -2.35 -6.92 -8.66
CA LEU A 202 -1.14 -7.56 -8.16
C LEU A 202 -1.03 -9.03 -8.60
N ALA A 203 -2.12 -9.80 -8.61
CA ALA A 203 -2.14 -11.16 -9.16
C ALA A 203 -1.71 -11.18 -10.65
N SER A 204 -2.10 -10.17 -11.43
CA SER A 204 -1.68 -10.00 -12.82
C SER A 204 -0.22 -9.57 -12.96
N VAL A 205 0.26 -8.71 -12.05
CA VAL A 205 1.69 -8.32 -11.96
C VAL A 205 2.55 -9.55 -11.66
N LEU A 206 2.14 -10.35 -10.66
CA LEU A 206 2.84 -11.59 -10.30
C LEU A 206 2.83 -12.63 -11.42
N LYS A 207 1.73 -12.76 -12.19
CA LYS A 207 1.70 -13.64 -13.36
C LYS A 207 2.79 -13.26 -14.34
N ARG A 208 2.79 -11.99 -14.80
CA ARG A 208 3.78 -11.51 -15.78
C ARG A 208 5.22 -11.62 -15.27
N SER A 209 5.42 -11.36 -13.98
CA SER A 209 6.74 -11.49 -13.34
C SER A 209 7.16 -12.96 -13.20
N GLY A 210 6.21 -13.84 -12.87
CA GLY A 210 6.43 -15.30 -12.77
C GLY A 210 6.76 -15.93 -14.11
N ASP A 211 6.05 -15.57 -15.18
CA ASP A 211 6.32 -16.06 -16.54
C ASP A 211 7.75 -15.67 -17.01
N ARG A 212 8.24 -14.51 -16.58
CA ARG A 212 9.63 -14.09 -16.84
C ARG A 212 10.63 -14.81 -15.95
N LEU A 213 10.28 -15.01 -14.67
CA LEU A 213 11.12 -15.75 -13.73
C LEU A 213 11.33 -17.19 -14.22
N ARG A 214 10.28 -17.86 -14.71
CA ARG A 214 10.38 -19.21 -15.28
C ARG A 214 11.34 -19.24 -16.45
N ARG A 215 11.19 -18.34 -17.41
CA ARG A 215 12.08 -18.25 -18.58
C ARG A 215 13.54 -18.00 -18.21
N ASP A 216 13.80 -17.12 -17.24
CA ASP A 216 15.17 -16.84 -16.80
C ASP A 216 15.78 -18.09 -16.13
N LEU A 217 15.01 -18.84 -15.33
CA LEU A 217 15.46 -20.10 -14.71
C LEU A 217 15.78 -21.17 -15.76
N GLU A 218 14.98 -21.28 -16.83
CA GLU A 218 15.21 -22.22 -17.95
C GLU A 218 16.55 -21.96 -18.68
N HIS A 219 17.07 -20.74 -18.61
CA HIS A 219 18.34 -20.34 -19.25
C HIS A 219 19.56 -20.50 -18.35
N VAL A 220 19.38 -20.79 -17.05
CA VAL A 220 20.50 -21.00 -16.14
C VAL A 220 21.22 -22.32 -16.47
N ARG A 221 22.50 -22.24 -16.82
CA ARG A 221 23.35 -23.41 -17.16
C ARG A 221 24.32 -23.78 -16.05
N GLY A 222 24.67 -22.80 -15.22
CA GLY A 222 25.61 -22.95 -14.11
C GLY A 222 25.92 -21.60 -13.52
N MET A 223 26.68 -21.58 -12.42
CA MET A 223 27.01 -20.32 -11.75
C MET A 223 27.93 -19.43 -12.61
N ALA A 224 28.92 -20.00 -13.26
CA ALA A 224 29.92 -19.26 -14.01
C ALA A 224 29.36 -18.74 -15.35
N GLU A 225 28.57 -19.54 -16.05
CA GLU A 225 28.03 -19.25 -17.38
C GLU A 225 26.82 -18.35 -17.36
N SER A 226 26.13 -18.25 -16.21
CA SER A 226 24.82 -17.59 -16.11
C SER A 226 24.80 -16.44 -15.10
N GLN A 227 25.89 -15.71 -14.94
CA GLN A 227 25.96 -14.61 -13.95
C GLN A 227 24.94 -13.49 -14.22
N ASP A 228 24.69 -13.17 -15.48
CA ASP A 228 23.70 -12.13 -15.85
C ASP A 228 22.27 -12.61 -15.59
N GLU A 229 21.95 -13.85 -15.92
CA GLU A 229 20.64 -14.47 -15.62
C GLU A 229 20.40 -14.55 -14.11
N LEU A 230 21.36 -14.98 -13.34
CA LEU A 230 21.29 -15.05 -11.87
C LEU A 230 21.11 -13.65 -11.26
N HIS A 231 21.76 -12.63 -11.83
CA HIS A 231 21.57 -11.25 -11.43
C HIS A 231 20.14 -10.76 -11.71
N GLU A 232 19.60 -11.03 -12.88
CA GLU A 232 18.21 -10.66 -13.24
C GLU A 232 17.20 -11.42 -12.38
N LEU A 233 17.42 -12.71 -12.10
CA LEU A 233 16.61 -13.50 -11.17
C LEU A 233 16.55 -12.86 -9.78
N ARG A 234 17.72 -12.49 -9.23
CA ARG A 234 17.79 -11.76 -7.94
C ARG A 234 17.00 -10.46 -7.96
N ILE A 235 17.08 -9.69 -9.04
CA ILE A 235 16.32 -8.45 -9.21
C ILE A 235 14.82 -8.73 -9.24
N ARG A 236 14.35 -9.80 -9.91
CA ARG A 236 12.94 -10.17 -10.00
C ARG A 236 12.40 -10.61 -8.64
N LEU A 237 13.10 -11.50 -7.95
CA LEU A 237 12.73 -11.93 -6.59
C LEU A 237 12.65 -10.74 -5.63
N LYS A 238 13.65 -9.85 -5.68
CA LYS A 238 13.65 -8.61 -4.90
C LYS A 238 12.42 -7.73 -5.16
N ARG A 239 11.95 -7.66 -6.41
CA ARG A 239 10.76 -6.87 -6.79
C ARG A 239 9.47 -7.52 -6.29
N GLN A 240 9.30 -8.82 -6.53
CA GLN A 240 8.13 -9.55 -6.07
C GLN A 240 8.01 -9.48 -4.54
N ARG A 241 9.12 -9.70 -3.82
CA ARG A 241 9.19 -9.54 -2.37
C ARG A 241 8.77 -8.14 -1.91
N ALA A 242 9.28 -7.08 -2.57
CA ALA A 242 8.96 -5.72 -2.19
C ALA A 242 7.47 -5.37 -2.40
N VAL A 243 6.83 -5.91 -3.43
CA VAL A 243 5.40 -5.75 -3.72
C VAL A 243 4.54 -6.49 -2.71
N LEU A 244 4.95 -7.71 -2.29
CA LEU A 244 4.18 -8.55 -1.39
C LEU A 244 4.47 -8.31 0.10
N ALA A 245 5.55 -7.60 0.42
CA ALA A 245 5.94 -7.34 1.81
C ALA A 245 4.81 -6.78 2.71
N PRO A 246 3.91 -5.89 2.25
CA PRO A 246 2.79 -5.42 3.07
C PRO A 246 1.83 -6.55 3.45
N PHE A 247 1.69 -7.56 2.58
CA PHE A 247 0.68 -8.60 2.65
C PHE A 247 1.20 -9.96 3.13
N ALA A 248 2.49 -10.07 3.43
CA ALA A 248 3.11 -11.35 3.83
C ALA A 248 2.52 -11.97 5.11
N LYS A 249 1.89 -11.15 5.96
CA LYS A 249 1.24 -11.58 7.20
C LYS A 249 -0.29 -11.68 7.09
N THR A 250 -0.90 -11.29 5.98
CA THR A 250 -2.36 -11.29 5.81
C THR A 250 -2.90 -12.64 5.35
N ASP A 251 -2.06 -13.44 4.68
CA ASP A 251 -2.43 -14.74 4.15
C ASP A 251 -1.23 -15.70 4.15
N ARG A 252 -1.45 -16.97 4.55
CA ARG A 252 -0.40 -17.98 4.65
C ARG A 252 0.29 -18.27 3.30
N LYS A 253 -0.46 -18.28 2.19
CA LYS A 253 0.08 -18.54 0.86
C LYS A 253 0.94 -17.39 0.37
N ILE A 254 0.51 -16.15 0.64
CA ILE A 254 1.31 -14.95 0.34
C ILE A 254 2.59 -14.93 1.17
N GLY A 255 2.50 -15.26 2.46
CA GLY A 255 3.65 -15.38 3.36
C GLY A 255 4.66 -16.42 2.90
N ALA A 256 4.21 -17.62 2.53
CA ALA A 256 5.07 -18.68 2.07
C ALA A 256 5.87 -18.31 0.80
N TRP A 257 5.21 -17.69 -0.18
CA TRP A 257 5.92 -17.17 -1.36
C TRP A 257 6.91 -16.05 -1.00
N PHE A 258 6.51 -15.13 -0.11
CA PHE A 258 7.37 -14.05 0.36
C PHE A 258 8.66 -14.60 1.00
N GLU A 259 8.55 -15.63 1.82
CA GLU A 259 9.69 -16.29 2.47
C GLU A 259 10.59 -17.01 1.45
N LEU A 260 10.00 -17.78 0.52
CA LEU A 260 10.76 -18.44 -0.55
C LEU A 260 11.51 -17.44 -1.41
N ALA A 261 10.84 -16.36 -1.85
CA ALA A 261 11.47 -15.30 -2.62
C ALA A 261 12.54 -14.52 -1.80
N THR A 262 12.40 -14.48 -0.49
CA THR A 262 13.41 -13.91 0.42
C THR A 262 14.64 -14.80 0.45
N ARG A 263 14.50 -16.09 0.70
CA ARG A 263 15.62 -17.03 0.68
C ARG A 263 16.37 -17.00 -0.64
N GLY A 264 15.66 -17.13 -1.78
CA GLY A 264 16.30 -17.09 -3.09
C GLY A 264 17.03 -15.78 -3.38
N GLN A 265 16.45 -14.64 -2.98
CA GLN A 265 17.13 -13.34 -3.10
C GLN A 265 18.38 -13.24 -2.22
N ASP A 266 18.33 -13.79 -1.01
CA ASP A 266 19.44 -13.74 -0.06
C ASP A 266 20.57 -14.71 -0.47
N GLN A 267 20.24 -15.91 -0.96
CA GLN A 267 21.21 -16.86 -1.56
C GLN A 267 21.93 -16.24 -2.76
N LEU A 268 21.21 -15.69 -3.73
CA LEU A 268 21.80 -15.00 -4.89
C LEU A 268 22.55 -13.71 -4.50
N GLY A 269 22.13 -13.07 -3.41
CA GLY A 269 22.82 -11.92 -2.83
C GLY A 269 24.17 -12.31 -2.27
N ALA A 270 24.21 -13.27 -1.36
CA ALA A 270 25.41 -13.79 -0.74
C ALA A 270 26.40 -14.38 -1.76
N MET A 271 25.88 -15.12 -2.73
CA MET A 271 26.70 -15.60 -3.87
C MET A 271 27.40 -14.43 -4.59
N ARG A 272 26.65 -13.40 -4.96
CA ARG A 272 27.24 -12.23 -5.65
C ARG A 272 28.25 -11.49 -4.80
N ASP A 273 27.94 -11.27 -3.52
CA ASP A 273 28.83 -10.57 -2.60
C ASP A 273 30.15 -11.36 -2.40
N ALA A 274 30.08 -12.69 -2.31
CA ALA A 274 31.25 -13.57 -2.28
C ALA A 274 32.08 -13.47 -3.58
N ILE A 275 31.44 -13.46 -4.76
CA ILE A 275 32.13 -13.28 -6.05
C ILE A 275 32.84 -11.92 -6.10
N LEU A 276 32.20 -10.82 -5.70
CA LEU A 276 32.80 -9.49 -5.70
C LEU A 276 33.97 -9.38 -4.72
N LEU A 277 33.85 -10.06 -3.58
CA LEU A 277 34.92 -10.11 -2.61
C LEU A 277 36.10 -10.99 -3.12
N ALA A 278 35.83 -12.10 -3.79
CA ALA A 278 36.84 -12.93 -4.47
C ALA A 278 37.61 -12.14 -5.55
N GLU A 279 36.90 -11.35 -6.37
CA GLU A 279 37.55 -10.47 -7.34
C GLU A 279 38.42 -9.40 -6.68
N ARG A 280 38.03 -8.94 -5.47
CA ARG A 280 38.87 -8.01 -4.69
C ARG A 280 40.11 -8.72 -4.14
N ALA A 281 39.97 -9.94 -3.58
CA ALA A 281 41.07 -10.76 -3.13
C ALA A 281 42.06 -11.02 -4.27
N ARG A 282 41.59 -11.39 -5.46
CA ARG A 282 42.40 -11.57 -6.67
C ARG A 282 43.19 -10.32 -7.04
N ARG A 283 42.57 -9.13 -7.02
CA ARG A 283 43.22 -7.85 -7.30
C ARG A 283 44.34 -7.53 -6.30
N HIS A 284 44.20 -8.01 -5.08
CA HIS A 284 45.21 -7.86 -4.03
C HIS A 284 46.18 -9.03 -3.92
N LYS A 285 46.13 -9.99 -4.85
CA LYS A 285 46.99 -11.19 -4.91
C LYS A 285 46.87 -12.05 -3.64
N LEU A 286 45.65 -12.39 -3.23
CA LEU A 286 45.32 -13.16 -2.05
C LEU A 286 44.59 -14.47 -2.52
N PRO A 287 45.38 -15.47 -3.03
CA PRO A 287 44.80 -16.61 -3.75
C PRO A 287 44.07 -17.60 -2.85
N GLN A 288 44.44 -17.76 -1.59
CA GLN A 288 43.76 -18.69 -0.67
C GLN A 288 42.39 -18.14 -0.28
N LEU A 289 42.32 -16.85 -0.02
CA LEU A 289 41.04 -16.17 0.23
C LEU A 289 40.15 -16.15 -1.03
N GLU A 290 40.74 -15.90 -2.21
CA GLU A 290 40.00 -15.97 -3.48
C GLU A 290 39.35 -17.34 -3.66
N SER A 291 40.06 -18.44 -3.45
CA SER A 291 39.56 -19.81 -3.56
C SER A 291 38.42 -20.05 -2.57
N ALA A 292 38.66 -19.75 -1.28
CA ALA A 292 37.64 -19.94 -0.25
C ALA A 292 36.34 -19.17 -0.54
N LEU A 293 36.45 -17.94 -1.04
CA LEU A 293 35.27 -17.14 -1.43
C LEU A 293 34.53 -17.69 -2.63
N ARG A 294 35.22 -18.28 -3.59
CA ARG A 294 34.56 -18.98 -4.72
C ARG A 294 33.83 -20.23 -4.27
N ASP A 295 34.40 -20.98 -3.32
CA ASP A 295 33.74 -22.16 -2.73
C ASP A 295 32.48 -21.74 -1.95
N HIS A 296 32.53 -20.63 -1.20
CA HIS A 296 31.34 -20.05 -0.58
C HIS A 296 30.29 -19.61 -1.61
N ALA A 297 30.71 -18.96 -2.70
CA ALA A 297 29.78 -18.57 -3.77
C ALA A 297 29.10 -19.82 -4.38
N MET A 298 29.84 -20.89 -4.57
CA MET A 298 29.29 -22.16 -5.09
C MET A 298 28.30 -22.80 -4.12
N SER A 299 28.54 -22.75 -2.80
CA SER A 299 27.62 -23.27 -1.80
C SER A 299 26.27 -22.50 -1.79
N TYR A 300 26.31 -21.18 -1.92
CA TYR A 300 25.10 -20.36 -2.06
C TYR A 300 24.35 -20.64 -3.35
N TYR A 301 25.07 -20.84 -4.47
CA TYR A 301 24.45 -21.24 -5.73
C TYR A 301 23.80 -22.61 -5.62
N ALA A 302 24.45 -23.59 -5.00
CA ALA A 302 23.90 -24.93 -4.81
C ALA A 302 22.60 -24.90 -3.98
N ALA A 303 22.56 -24.10 -2.92
CA ALA A 303 21.37 -23.91 -2.12
C ALA A 303 20.22 -23.25 -2.94
N PHE A 304 20.53 -22.23 -3.75
CA PHE A 304 19.56 -21.63 -4.67
C PHE A 304 19.07 -22.66 -5.71
N ALA A 305 19.97 -23.42 -6.31
CA ALA A 305 19.64 -24.43 -7.32
C ALA A 305 18.70 -25.51 -6.76
N ALA A 306 18.93 -25.94 -5.51
CA ALA A 306 18.06 -26.91 -4.83
C ALA A 306 16.63 -26.36 -4.66
N ASP A 307 16.47 -25.10 -4.28
CA ASP A 307 15.15 -24.48 -4.08
C ASP A 307 14.43 -24.14 -5.41
N TRP A 308 15.17 -23.80 -6.48
CA TRP A 308 14.59 -23.12 -7.65
C TRP A 308 14.77 -23.86 -8.99
N LEU A 309 15.79 -24.72 -9.14
CA LEU A 309 16.09 -25.38 -10.42
C LEU A 309 15.69 -26.86 -10.45
N GLN A 310 15.44 -27.48 -9.30
CA GLN A 310 15.20 -28.91 -9.19
C GLN A 310 13.73 -29.31 -9.16
N SER A 311 12.80 -28.36 -9.02
CA SER A 311 11.37 -28.66 -8.96
C SER A 311 10.48 -27.50 -9.42
N ASP A 312 9.23 -27.81 -9.78
CA ASP A 312 8.20 -26.83 -10.09
C ASP A 312 7.49 -26.27 -8.84
N ALA A 313 7.89 -26.69 -7.64
CA ALA A 313 7.29 -26.24 -6.38
C ALA A 313 7.21 -24.71 -6.23
N PRO A 314 8.25 -23.93 -6.60
CA PRO A 314 8.16 -22.48 -6.58
C PRO A 314 7.01 -21.90 -7.41
N PHE A 315 6.73 -22.47 -8.58
CA PHE A 315 5.67 -21.98 -9.45
C PHE A 315 4.28 -22.39 -8.98
N ALA A 316 4.12 -23.58 -8.42
CA ALA A 316 2.88 -23.98 -7.74
C ALA A 316 2.57 -23.04 -6.55
N MET A 317 3.58 -22.67 -5.77
CA MET A 317 3.45 -21.72 -4.67
C MET A 317 3.09 -20.30 -5.16
N LEU A 318 3.69 -19.85 -6.28
CA LEU A 318 3.34 -18.58 -6.91
C LEU A 318 1.89 -18.56 -7.40
N ASP A 319 1.42 -19.64 -8.01
CA ASP A 319 0.04 -19.76 -8.47
C ASP A 319 -0.94 -19.76 -7.29
N ALA A 320 -0.64 -20.47 -6.22
CA ALA A 320 -1.42 -20.44 -4.97
C ALA A 320 -1.46 -19.04 -4.35
N THR A 321 -0.35 -18.29 -4.41
CA THR A 321 -0.30 -16.88 -3.96
C THR A 321 -1.20 -15.98 -4.82
N ARG A 322 -1.22 -16.19 -6.13
CA ARG A 322 -2.10 -15.42 -7.04
C ARG A 322 -3.58 -15.72 -6.80
N GLU A 323 -3.92 -16.95 -6.48
CA GLU A 323 -5.28 -17.32 -6.10
C GLU A 323 -5.69 -16.69 -4.76
N ALA A 324 -4.80 -16.72 -3.76
CA ALA A 324 -5.02 -16.06 -2.48
C ALA A 324 -5.27 -14.55 -2.64
N LEU A 325 -4.48 -13.87 -3.49
CA LEU A 325 -4.72 -12.47 -3.83
C LEU A 325 -6.09 -12.26 -4.51
N ARG A 326 -6.48 -13.13 -5.44
CA ARG A 326 -7.78 -13.02 -6.10
C ARG A 326 -8.94 -13.22 -5.13
N ALA A 327 -8.80 -14.11 -4.16
CA ALA A 327 -9.80 -14.32 -3.11
C ALA A 327 -10.01 -13.06 -2.24
N GLN A 328 -8.96 -12.26 -2.05
CA GLN A 328 -9.04 -10.98 -1.31
C GLN A 328 -9.54 -9.80 -2.15
N SER A 329 -10.02 -10.04 -3.36
CA SER A 329 -10.51 -8.96 -4.24
C SER A 329 -11.94 -8.50 -3.94
N GLY A 330 -12.58 -9.01 -2.91
CA GLY A 330 -13.99 -8.78 -2.61
C GLY A 330 -14.94 -9.55 -3.53
N PRO A 331 -16.24 -9.51 -3.30
CA PRO A 331 -17.25 -10.19 -4.11
C PRO A 331 -17.13 -9.80 -5.60
N ARG A 332 -17.39 -10.76 -6.49
CA ARG A 332 -17.27 -10.54 -7.96
C ARG A 332 -18.21 -9.46 -8.50
N ASP A 333 -19.25 -9.14 -7.76
CA ASP A 333 -20.24 -8.11 -8.11
C ASP A 333 -19.83 -6.70 -7.70
N ALA A 334 -18.70 -6.53 -7.00
CA ALA A 334 -18.03 -5.24 -6.85
C ALA A 334 -17.45 -4.80 -8.22
N ALA A 335 -18.30 -4.74 -9.22
CA ALA A 335 -17.98 -4.28 -10.56
C ALA A 335 -17.53 -2.82 -10.59
N SER A 336 -17.62 -2.09 -9.48
CA SER A 336 -17.22 -0.69 -9.34
C SER A 336 -16.01 -0.47 -8.43
N GLY A 337 -15.59 -1.45 -7.62
CA GLY A 337 -14.48 -1.25 -6.65
C GLY A 337 -14.78 -0.24 -5.54
N LEU A 338 -16.01 0.22 -5.47
CA LEU A 338 -16.61 0.94 -4.36
C LEU A 338 -17.54 -0.05 -3.66
N PRO A 339 -17.72 0.00 -2.35
CA PRO A 339 -18.75 -0.78 -1.70
C PRO A 339 -20.06 -0.50 -2.45
N LEU A 340 -20.65 -1.54 -3.05
CA LEU A 340 -22.05 -1.46 -3.44
C LEU A 340 -22.78 -1.33 -2.12
N GLU A 341 -23.39 -0.17 -1.87
CA GLU A 341 -24.43 -0.08 -0.85
C GLU A 341 -25.59 -0.99 -1.30
N ILE A 342 -25.62 -2.19 -0.77
CA ILE A 342 -26.73 -3.11 -0.94
C ILE A 342 -27.69 -2.79 0.18
N GLU A 343 -28.74 -2.08 -0.15
CA GLU A 343 -29.78 -1.73 0.81
C GLU A 343 -31.10 -2.40 0.45
N ARG A 344 -31.85 -2.80 1.46
CA ARG A 344 -33.28 -3.11 1.30
C ARG A 344 -34.10 -2.01 1.93
N LYS A 345 -35.17 -1.67 1.24
CA LYS A 345 -36.04 -0.52 1.57
C LYS A 345 -37.48 -0.93 1.73
N PHE A 346 -38.07 -0.48 2.80
CA PHE A 346 -39.48 -0.81 3.17
C PHE A 346 -40.27 0.46 3.36
N LEU A 347 -41.47 0.47 2.79
CA LEU A 347 -42.48 1.50 3.05
C LEU A 347 -43.18 1.21 4.39
N LEU A 348 -43.18 2.21 5.27
CA LEU A 348 -43.89 2.12 6.56
C LEU A 348 -45.16 2.93 6.56
N ARG A 349 -46.14 2.48 7.35
CA ARG A 349 -47.39 3.23 7.58
C ARG A 349 -47.18 4.46 8.47
N GLU A 350 -46.27 4.36 9.41
CA GLU A 350 -45.88 5.41 10.35
C GLU A 350 -44.51 5.09 10.99
N CYS A 351 -43.89 6.06 11.68
CA CYS A 351 -42.67 5.84 12.40
C CYS A 351 -42.92 4.98 13.64
N PRO A 352 -42.20 3.82 13.79
CA PRO A 352 -42.35 2.94 14.93
C PRO A 352 -42.04 3.64 16.26
N PRO A 353 -42.74 3.35 17.36
CA PRO A 353 -42.45 3.92 18.68
C PRO A 353 -41.01 3.64 19.16
N ALA A 354 -40.45 2.46 18.81
CA ALA A 354 -39.05 2.14 19.13
C ALA A 354 -38.06 3.12 18.46
N ALA A 355 -38.35 3.55 17.24
CA ALA A 355 -37.55 4.56 16.58
C ALA A 355 -37.68 5.93 17.26
N ARG A 356 -38.91 6.33 17.58
CA ARG A 356 -39.16 7.61 18.27
C ARG A 356 -38.57 7.69 19.67
N ALA A 357 -38.26 6.57 20.30
CA ALA A 357 -37.56 6.52 21.57
C ALA A 357 -36.05 6.90 21.48
N THR A 358 -35.48 6.90 20.25
CA THR A 358 -34.13 7.39 19.97
C THR A 358 -34.16 8.86 19.56
N ARG A 359 -32.98 9.51 19.56
CA ARG A 359 -32.87 10.89 19.05
C ARG A 359 -32.48 10.85 17.58
N PRO A 360 -33.19 11.55 16.70
CA PRO A 360 -32.90 11.52 15.28
C PRO A 360 -31.72 12.41 14.89
N THR A 361 -31.03 12.05 13.83
CA THR A 361 -30.18 12.94 13.04
C THR A 361 -31.08 13.70 12.04
N LEU A 362 -31.05 15.02 12.04
CA LEU A 362 -31.72 15.83 11.03
C LEU A 362 -30.86 15.87 9.76
N ILE A 363 -31.46 15.55 8.62
CA ILE A 363 -30.81 15.52 7.32
C ILE A 363 -31.50 16.46 6.36
N ASP A 364 -30.79 17.51 5.94
CA ASP A 364 -31.14 18.34 4.81
C ASP A 364 -30.27 17.93 3.62
N GLN A 365 -30.88 17.47 2.53
CA GLN A 365 -30.10 17.10 1.35
C GLN A 365 -30.71 17.64 0.07
N GLY A 366 -29.84 18.02 -0.87
CA GLY A 366 -30.25 18.59 -2.14
C GLY A 366 -29.34 18.19 -3.29
N TRP A 367 -29.87 18.11 -4.48
CA TRP A 367 -29.15 17.77 -5.70
C TRP A 367 -28.85 19.00 -6.52
N LEU A 368 -27.59 19.11 -6.96
CA LEU A 368 -27.17 20.12 -7.91
C LEU A 368 -27.71 19.79 -9.31
N PRO A 369 -28.08 20.81 -10.11
CA PRO A 369 -28.56 20.58 -11.46
C PRO A 369 -27.46 19.96 -12.33
N GLY A 370 -27.75 18.84 -13.00
CA GLY A 370 -26.82 18.15 -13.90
C GLY A 370 -27.48 16.94 -14.54
N LYS A 371 -27.17 16.69 -15.84
CA LYS A 371 -27.72 15.52 -16.55
C LYS A 371 -26.76 14.30 -16.51
N ALA A 372 -25.45 14.54 -16.60
CA ALA A 372 -24.44 13.49 -16.69
C ALA A 372 -23.85 13.11 -15.32
N LEU A 373 -23.87 14.05 -14.38
CA LEU A 373 -23.34 13.89 -13.03
C LEU A 373 -24.48 14.18 -12.05
N LYS A 374 -24.73 13.25 -11.13
CA LYS A 374 -25.62 13.49 -10.01
C LYS A 374 -24.77 13.83 -8.80
N GLU A 375 -24.85 15.08 -8.39
CA GLU A 375 -24.13 15.59 -7.24
C GLU A 375 -25.13 15.97 -6.15
N ARG A 376 -24.89 15.46 -4.93
CA ARG A 376 -25.74 15.67 -3.76
C ARG A 376 -24.95 16.41 -2.69
N LEU A 377 -25.56 17.42 -2.11
CA LEU A 377 -25.13 18.05 -0.88
C LEU A 377 -25.97 17.53 0.28
N ARG A 378 -25.36 17.27 1.43
CA ARG A 378 -26.04 16.81 2.64
C ARG A 378 -25.52 17.60 3.85
N LEU A 379 -26.43 18.21 4.59
CA LEU A 379 -26.19 18.74 5.92
C LEU A 379 -26.76 17.76 6.93
N ARG A 380 -25.94 17.33 7.87
CA ARG A 380 -26.37 16.48 8.98
C ARG A 380 -26.24 17.28 10.27
N THR A 381 -27.31 17.28 11.06
CA THR A 381 -27.29 17.79 12.43
C THR A 381 -27.53 16.61 13.36
N GLU A 382 -26.50 16.24 14.08
CA GLU A 382 -26.54 15.13 15.02
C GLU A 382 -27.34 15.47 16.28
N PRO A 383 -27.79 14.47 17.07
CA PRO A 383 -28.57 14.69 18.29
C PRO A 383 -27.93 15.56 19.35
N ASP A 384 -26.61 15.68 19.35
CA ASP A 384 -25.81 16.56 20.22
C ASP A 384 -25.62 17.97 19.70
N GLY A 385 -26.20 18.27 18.51
CA GLY A 385 -26.12 19.56 17.84
C GLY A 385 -24.90 19.72 16.94
N MET A 386 -24.04 18.72 16.81
CA MET A 386 -22.90 18.76 15.89
C MET A 386 -23.41 18.78 14.44
N VAL A 387 -22.87 19.72 13.64
CA VAL A 387 -23.26 19.89 12.23
C VAL A 387 -22.10 19.46 11.34
N SER A 388 -22.41 18.66 10.33
CA SER A 388 -21.45 18.24 9.31
C SER A 388 -22.01 18.41 7.90
N CYS A 389 -21.13 18.83 6.99
CA CYS A 389 -21.45 19.07 5.58
C CYS A 389 -20.78 18.01 4.72
N TRP A 390 -21.56 17.39 3.84
CA TRP A 390 -21.09 16.32 2.96
C TRP A 390 -21.47 16.61 1.51
N ARG A 391 -20.59 16.21 0.61
CA ARG A 391 -20.80 16.26 -0.83
C ARG A 391 -20.64 14.86 -1.38
N THR A 392 -21.65 14.40 -2.11
CA THR A 392 -21.65 13.08 -2.75
C THR A 392 -21.76 13.24 -4.25
N ILE A 393 -20.85 12.62 -4.99
CA ILE A 393 -20.88 12.59 -6.45
C ILE A 393 -21.24 11.16 -6.87
N LYS A 394 -22.32 11.02 -7.65
CA LYS A 394 -22.81 9.74 -8.15
C LYS A 394 -22.69 9.66 -9.65
N LEU A 395 -21.95 8.67 -10.15
CA LEU A 395 -21.67 8.43 -11.56
C LEU A 395 -22.12 7.04 -11.99
N GLY A 396 -22.82 6.95 -13.12
CA GLY A 396 -23.21 5.70 -13.74
C GLY A 396 -24.64 5.26 -13.47
N PRO A 397 -25.09 4.15 -14.10
CA PRO A 397 -26.45 3.60 -13.93
C PRO A 397 -26.63 2.98 -12.54
N VAL A 398 -27.87 2.88 -12.07
CA VAL A 398 -28.26 2.48 -10.70
C VAL A 398 -27.62 1.17 -10.22
N LYS A 399 -27.35 0.22 -11.12
CA LYS A 399 -26.77 -1.10 -10.78
C LYS A 399 -25.23 -1.13 -10.74
N SER A 400 -24.54 -0.04 -11.13
CA SER A 400 -23.07 0.05 -11.13
C SER A 400 -22.62 1.51 -10.97
N ARG A 401 -23.04 2.13 -9.88
CA ARG A 401 -22.82 3.55 -9.62
C ARG A 401 -21.54 3.79 -8.86
N ILE A 402 -20.70 4.68 -9.37
CA ILE A 402 -19.57 5.24 -8.60
C ILE A 402 -20.16 6.28 -7.65
N GLU A 403 -19.95 6.09 -6.36
CA GLU A 403 -20.30 7.05 -5.33
C GLU A 403 -19.01 7.52 -4.63
N VAL A 404 -18.78 8.84 -4.64
CA VAL A 404 -17.70 9.48 -3.89
C VAL A 404 -18.33 10.41 -2.88
N GLU A 405 -18.23 10.09 -1.60
CA GLU A 405 -18.67 10.95 -0.52
C GLU A 405 -17.46 11.59 0.15
N GLU A 406 -17.50 12.91 0.32
CA GLU A 406 -16.44 13.69 0.95
C GLU A 406 -17.03 14.71 1.93
N ALA A 407 -16.37 14.91 3.05
CA ALA A 407 -16.69 16.04 3.92
C ALA A 407 -16.32 17.34 3.19
N THR A 408 -17.21 18.32 3.22
CA THR A 408 -17.00 19.61 2.57
C THR A 408 -16.99 20.75 3.58
N SER A 409 -16.36 21.88 3.25
CA SER A 409 -16.35 23.01 4.16
C SER A 409 -17.74 23.68 4.24
N PRO A 410 -18.13 24.23 5.39
CA PRO A 410 -19.39 24.97 5.53
C PRO A 410 -19.54 26.11 4.51
N GLU A 411 -18.43 26.78 4.16
CA GLU A 411 -18.42 27.88 3.19
C GLU A 411 -18.74 27.40 1.78
N LEU A 412 -18.12 26.27 1.37
CA LEU A 412 -18.39 25.67 0.06
C LEU A 412 -19.83 25.12 0.01
N PHE A 413 -20.28 24.48 1.09
CA PHE A 413 -21.65 24.00 1.21
C PHE A 413 -22.64 25.17 1.06
N ALA A 414 -22.46 26.27 1.83
CA ALA A 414 -23.32 27.44 1.78
C ALA A 414 -23.36 28.10 0.39
N SER A 415 -22.23 28.07 -0.33
CA SER A 415 -22.13 28.63 -1.69
C SER A 415 -22.89 27.79 -2.71
N LEU A 416 -22.90 26.46 -2.56
CA LEU A 416 -23.56 25.53 -3.49
C LEU A 416 -25.02 25.24 -3.14
N TRP A 417 -25.40 25.37 -1.87
CA TRP A 417 -26.75 25.04 -1.38
C TRP A 417 -27.89 25.77 -2.10
N PRO A 418 -27.79 27.07 -2.46
CA PRO A 418 -28.84 27.77 -3.22
C PRO A 418 -29.15 27.11 -4.57
N LEU A 419 -28.18 26.45 -5.18
CA LEU A 419 -28.34 25.77 -6.49
C LEU A 419 -29.23 24.53 -6.41
N THR A 420 -29.45 23.99 -5.22
CA THR A 420 -30.29 22.79 -5.01
C THR A 420 -31.77 23.11 -4.77
N ARG A 421 -32.18 24.38 -4.79
CA ARG A 421 -33.52 24.87 -4.37
C ARG A 421 -34.73 24.13 -4.96
N LEU A 422 -34.59 23.56 -6.15
CA LEU A 422 -35.63 22.83 -6.84
C LEU A 422 -35.53 21.29 -6.68
N SER A 423 -34.62 20.82 -5.83
CA SER A 423 -34.35 19.40 -5.69
C SER A 423 -33.85 19.09 -4.28
N ARG A 424 -34.74 19.18 -3.30
CA ARG A 424 -34.42 18.95 -1.89
C ARG A 424 -35.34 17.97 -1.22
N VAL A 425 -34.81 17.26 -0.23
CA VAL A 425 -35.58 16.53 0.78
C VAL A 425 -35.06 16.88 2.17
N ARG A 426 -35.96 16.88 3.14
CA ARG A 426 -35.66 17.07 4.55
C ARG A 426 -36.29 15.95 5.35
N LYS A 427 -35.48 15.28 6.19
CA LYS A 427 -35.91 14.14 6.96
C LYS A 427 -35.22 14.03 8.30
N GLU A 428 -35.91 13.38 9.23
CA GLU A 428 -35.34 12.85 10.45
C GLU A 428 -34.97 11.39 10.24
N ARG A 429 -33.73 11.03 10.56
CA ARG A 429 -33.24 9.66 10.50
C ARG A 429 -33.01 9.11 11.90
N TYR A 430 -33.70 8.04 12.21
CA TYR A 430 -33.57 7.29 13.45
C TYR A 430 -32.78 6.02 13.14
N THR A 431 -31.68 5.77 13.84
CA THR A 431 -30.85 4.57 13.65
C THR A 431 -30.97 3.65 14.84
N ILE A 432 -31.32 2.38 14.59
CA ILE A 432 -31.48 1.33 15.61
C ILE A 432 -30.59 0.15 15.22
N ALA A 433 -29.71 -0.24 16.13
CA ALA A 433 -28.91 -1.47 15.99
C ALA A 433 -29.74 -2.69 16.42
N GLU A 434 -29.76 -3.73 15.58
CA GLU A 434 -30.40 -5.02 15.86
C GLU A 434 -29.42 -6.14 15.47
N GLY A 435 -28.72 -6.70 16.45
CA GLY A 435 -27.60 -7.61 16.21
C GLY A 435 -26.49 -6.91 15.43
N ASP A 436 -26.08 -7.50 14.30
CA ASP A 436 -25.07 -6.93 13.40
C ASP A 436 -25.66 -5.97 12.35
N GLN A 437 -26.99 -5.80 12.32
CA GLN A 437 -27.68 -4.95 11.37
C GLN A 437 -28.01 -3.58 11.97
N HIS A 438 -27.95 -2.52 11.14
CA HIS A 438 -28.37 -1.18 11.49
C HIS A 438 -29.59 -0.81 10.65
N TRP A 439 -30.72 -0.58 11.32
CA TRP A 439 -31.94 -0.15 10.69
C TRP A 439 -32.06 1.36 10.76
N GLU A 440 -32.25 2.00 9.63
CA GLU A 440 -32.44 3.43 9.49
C GLU A 440 -33.90 3.73 9.15
N ILE A 441 -34.58 4.50 9.99
CA ILE A 441 -35.98 4.91 9.77
C ILE A 441 -35.97 6.38 9.38
N ASP A 442 -36.29 6.66 8.14
CA ASP A 442 -36.39 7.99 7.56
C ASP A 442 -37.82 8.52 7.62
N VAL A 443 -38.04 9.55 8.41
CA VAL A 443 -39.32 10.29 8.47
C VAL A 443 -39.15 11.58 7.68
N PHE A 444 -39.78 11.68 6.54
CA PHE A 444 -39.70 12.88 5.70
C PHE A 444 -40.56 14.00 6.32
N LEU A 445 -39.98 15.21 6.37
CA LEU A 445 -40.59 16.39 7.00
C LEU A 445 -41.38 17.25 6.00
N ASP A 446 -41.13 17.06 4.72
CA ASP A 446 -41.75 17.80 3.61
C ASP A 446 -42.92 17.03 2.95
N ARG A 447 -43.17 15.79 3.40
CA ARG A 447 -44.23 14.92 2.87
C ARG A 447 -44.65 13.84 3.87
N GLN A 448 -45.79 13.25 3.66
CA GLN A 448 -46.25 12.10 4.46
C GLN A 448 -45.61 10.80 3.94
N LEU A 449 -44.34 10.56 4.31
CA LEU A 449 -43.62 9.37 3.90
C LEU A 449 -42.69 8.92 5.03
N VAL A 450 -42.73 7.64 5.31
CA VAL A 450 -41.76 6.98 6.24
C VAL A 450 -41.19 5.75 5.55
N LEU A 451 -39.89 5.65 5.51
CA LEU A 451 -39.13 4.52 4.94
C LEU A 451 -38.23 3.89 5.98
N ALA A 452 -38.05 2.58 5.89
CA ALA A 452 -37.01 1.88 6.62
C ALA A 452 -35.96 1.38 5.62
N GLU A 453 -34.68 1.52 5.96
CA GLU A 453 -33.56 1.06 5.17
C GLU A 453 -32.66 0.17 6.04
N VAL A 454 -32.11 -0.89 5.46
CA VAL A 454 -31.09 -1.74 6.09
C VAL A 454 -30.01 -2.05 5.05
N GLU A 455 -28.74 -1.87 5.45
CA GLU A 455 -27.59 -2.22 4.62
C GLU A 455 -27.24 -3.70 4.80
N LEU A 456 -26.83 -4.35 3.71
CA LEU A 456 -26.51 -5.76 3.64
C LEU A 456 -25.14 -5.98 3.01
N GLU A 457 -24.49 -7.07 3.37
CA GLU A 457 -23.24 -7.47 2.73
C GLU A 457 -23.46 -8.09 1.33
N SER A 458 -24.63 -8.70 1.08
CA SER A 458 -24.99 -9.27 -0.23
C SER A 458 -26.50 -9.18 -0.51
N MET A 459 -26.88 -9.18 -1.81
CA MET A 459 -28.29 -9.23 -2.24
C MET A 459 -29.02 -10.52 -1.86
N GLU A 460 -28.29 -11.59 -1.59
CA GLU A 460 -28.81 -12.92 -1.25
C GLU A 460 -29.00 -13.09 0.27
N GLU A 461 -28.56 -12.11 1.05
CA GLU A 461 -28.70 -12.12 2.50
C GLU A 461 -30.18 -12.04 2.88
N PRO A 462 -30.74 -13.02 3.65
CA PRO A 462 -32.11 -12.98 4.07
C PRO A 462 -32.32 -11.87 5.09
N VAL A 463 -33.24 -10.96 4.82
CA VAL A 463 -33.64 -9.90 5.75
C VAL A 463 -34.95 -10.27 6.42
N SER A 464 -34.90 -10.46 7.73
CA SER A 464 -36.09 -10.58 8.57
C SER A 464 -36.26 -9.29 9.36
N PRO A 465 -37.31 -8.49 9.04
CA PRO A 465 -37.61 -7.28 9.81
C PRO A 465 -37.76 -7.59 11.30
N PRO A 466 -37.14 -6.80 12.20
CA PRO A 466 -37.26 -6.99 13.63
C PRO A 466 -38.71 -6.91 14.11
N ALA A 467 -38.99 -7.55 15.22
CA ALA A 467 -40.35 -7.59 15.82
C ALA A 467 -40.94 -6.19 16.10
N TRP A 468 -40.12 -5.21 16.42
CA TRP A 468 -40.51 -3.83 16.64
C TRP A 468 -40.85 -3.07 15.34
N LEU A 469 -40.31 -3.52 14.18
CA LEU A 469 -40.53 -2.88 12.88
C LEU A 469 -41.58 -3.57 12.04
N ALA A 470 -41.60 -4.90 12.05
CA ALA A 470 -42.46 -5.72 11.20
C ALA A 470 -43.96 -5.28 11.15
N PRO A 471 -44.62 -4.91 12.30
CA PRO A 471 -46.00 -4.48 12.30
C PRO A 471 -46.30 -3.18 11.51
N TYR A 472 -45.25 -2.37 11.27
CA TYR A 472 -45.35 -1.07 10.62
C TYR A 472 -45.06 -1.13 9.12
N ILE A 473 -44.52 -2.24 8.61
CA ILE A 473 -44.19 -2.41 7.19
C ILE A 473 -45.50 -2.58 6.38
N VAL A 474 -45.63 -1.75 5.36
CA VAL A 474 -46.68 -1.88 4.36
C VAL A 474 -46.27 -2.86 3.26
N ARG A 475 -45.05 -2.64 2.71
CA ARG A 475 -44.44 -3.50 1.71
C ARG A 475 -42.97 -3.15 1.51
N GLU A 476 -42.23 -4.05 0.86
CA GLU A 476 -40.87 -3.75 0.37
C GLU A 476 -40.97 -2.91 -0.92
N VAL A 477 -40.04 -1.93 -1.01
CA VAL A 477 -39.94 -0.98 -2.14
C VAL A 477 -38.52 -0.89 -2.68
N THR A 478 -37.70 -1.90 -2.43
CA THR A 478 -36.32 -2.00 -2.89
C THR A 478 -36.25 -1.85 -4.42
N GLY A 479 -35.43 -0.93 -4.91
CA GLY A 479 -35.25 -0.69 -6.36
C GLY A 479 -36.35 0.10 -7.05
N GLU A 480 -37.46 0.47 -6.36
CA GLU A 480 -38.53 1.29 -6.94
C GLU A 480 -38.06 2.75 -7.01
N ALA A 481 -38.06 3.30 -8.24
CA ALA A 481 -37.55 4.66 -8.48
C ALA A 481 -38.30 5.74 -7.68
N ALA A 482 -39.60 5.58 -7.49
CA ALA A 482 -40.44 6.52 -6.75
C ALA A 482 -39.99 6.77 -5.30
N TYR A 483 -39.24 5.81 -4.70
CA TYR A 483 -38.74 5.91 -3.34
C TYR A 483 -37.23 6.25 -3.26
N PHE A 484 -36.62 6.60 -4.40
CA PHE A 484 -35.26 7.14 -4.37
C PHE A 484 -35.28 8.60 -3.93
N ASN A 485 -34.40 8.95 -2.98
CA ASN A 485 -34.32 10.30 -2.48
C ASN A 485 -34.13 11.36 -3.61
N SER A 486 -33.47 10.99 -4.73
CA SER A 486 -33.30 11.87 -5.89
C SER A 486 -34.58 12.10 -6.69
N GLU A 487 -35.49 11.13 -6.72
CA GLU A 487 -36.82 11.28 -7.37
C GLU A 487 -37.79 12.00 -6.44
N LEU A 488 -37.75 11.66 -5.16
CA LEU A 488 -38.52 12.35 -4.12
C LEU A 488 -38.18 13.85 -4.03
N ALA A 489 -36.93 14.24 -4.36
CA ALA A 489 -36.51 15.63 -4.34
C ALA A 489 -36.96 16.45 -5.55
N ARG A 490 -37.53 15.84 -6.58
CA ARG A 490 -38.08 16.58 -7.73
C ARG A 490 -39.34 17.35 -7.31
N PRO A 491 -39.52 18.59 -7.79
CA PRO A 491 -40.78 19.28 -7.60
C PRO A 491 -41.87 18.48 -8.30
N ASP A 492 -43.02 18.31 -7.66
CA ASP A 492 -44.20 17.82 -8.30
C ASP A 492 -44.49 18.70 -9.53
N VAL A 493 -44.51 18.07 -10.72
CA VAL A 493 -44.79 18.75 -12.00
C VAL A 493 -46.26 18.99 -12.10
#